data_f9d2d6ec2ee0e3da7b49dd579e08cf81
#
_entry.id   f9d2d6ec2ee0e3da7b49dd579e08cf81
#
_cell.length_a   1.000
_cell.length_b   1.000
_cell.length_c   1.000
_cell.angle_alpha   90.00
_cell.angle_beta   90.00
_cell.angle_gamma   90.00
#
_symmetry.space_group_name_H-M   'P 1'
#
loop_
_entity.id
_entity.type
_entity.pdbx_description
1 polymer ?
#
loop_
_entity_poly.entity_id
_entity_poly.type
_entity_poly.pdbx_seq_one_letter_code
_entity_poly.pdbx_strand_id
1 'polypeptide(L)'
;MIISTKKGTPQVELDRIVDNFEKQGLSVTLIRGTDYNVFGLVGDTTKIAEKDVLANPWVENVTRVSAPYKRANRLFHPEDTVVDINGVRVGGNAPIAVMAGPCSIEGEEHTIKMAKAVKAGGANFLRGGAYKPRTSPYSFQGLGTEGILDMVKAREITGLPIVSELMDEVHIPEFEEYVDVVQIGARNMQNFQLLKAVGKMHKPVLLKRGLANTIEEWIMSAEYIICLLYTSPSPRDSTS
;
A
#
# COMPACT_ATOMS: atom_id res chain seq x y z
N MET A 1 15.71 -9.53 -10.95
CA MET A 1 16.41 -10.73 -10.44
C MET A 1 16.47 -10.63 -8.93
N ILE A 2 16.32 -11.72 -8.23
CA ILE A 2 16.43 -11.78 -6.77
C ILE A 2 17.60 -12.68 -6.41
N ILE A 3 18.42 -12.25 -5.46
CA ILE A 3 19.57 -12.98 -4.95
C ILE A 3 19.39 -13.13 -3.44
N SER A 4 19.44 -14.35 -2.91
CA SER A 4 19.51 -14.60 -1.48
C SER A 4 20.92 -14.98 -1.07
N THR A 5 21.33 -14.51 0.13
CA THR A 5 22.63 -14.83 0.68
C THR A 5 22.55 -15.86 1.79
N LYS A 6 23.63 -16.53 2.07
CA LYS A 6 23.74 -17.45 3.18
C LYS A 6 23.61 -16.74 4.52
N LYS A 7 23.14 -17.48 5.53
CA LYS A 7 23.07 -16.98 6.91
C LYS A 7 24.47 -16.54 7.39
N GLY A 8 24.52 -15.37 8.03
CA GLY A 8 25.78 -14.85 8.59
C GLY A 8 26.72 -14.20 7.57
N THR A 9 26.24 -13.87 6.36
CA THR A 9 27.04 -13.13 5.37
C THR A 9 27.54 -11.81 5.97
N PRO A 10 28.88 -11.54 5.98
CA PRO A 10 29.46 -10.33 6.55
C PRO A 10 28.97 -9.07 5.83
N GLN A 11 28.84 -7.95 6.56
CA GLN A 11 28.39 -6.68 5.99
C GLN A 11 29.25 -6.22 4.79
N VAL A 12 30.55 -6.40 4.87
CA VAL A 12 31.47 -6.04 3.78
C VAL A 12 31.15 -6.78 2.47
N GLU A 13 30.70 -8.04 2.56
CA GLU A 13 30.31 -8.79 1.38
C GLU A 13 28.93 -8.37 0.85
N LEU A 14 28.01 -7.99 1.74
CA LEU A 14 26.73 -7.41 1.33
C LEU A 14 26.95 -6.10 0.55
N ASP A 15 27.79 -5.21 1.06
CA ASP A 15 28.12 -3.94 0.41
C ASP A 15 28.83 -4.18 -0.94
N ARG A 16 29.73 -5.15 -1.00
CA ARG A 16 30.40 -5.53 -2.24
C ARG A 16 29.46 -6.05 -3.33
N ILE A 17 28.42 -6.81 -2.94
CA ILE A 17 27.41 -7.28 -3.86
C ILE A 17 26.60 -6.08 -4.39
N VAL A 18 26.20 -5.14 -3.54
CA VAL A 18 25.49 -3.91 -3.94
C VAL A 18 26.33 -3.14 -4.96
N ASP A 19 27.57 -2.77 -4.58
CA ASP A 19 28.49 -2.01 -5.43
C ASP A 19 28.71 -2.63 -6.81
N ASN A 20 28.83 -3.97 -6.83
CA ASN A 20 29.07 -4.69 -8.09
C ASN A 20 27.90 -4.54 -9.08
N PHE A 21 26.66 -4.60 -8.60
CA PHE A 21 25.49 -4.48 -9.47
C PHE A 21 25.14 -3.03 -9.78
N GLU A 22 25.37 -2.09 -8.88
CA GLU A 22 25.18 -0.66 -9.14
C GLU A 22 26.16 -0.16 -10.21
N LYS A 23 27.42 -0.62 -10.19
CA LYS A 23 28.41 -0.35 -11.26
C LYS A 23 27.97 -0.89 -12.63
N GLN A 24 27.11 -1.89 -12.67
CA GLN A 24 26.52 -2.42 -13.90
C GLN A 24 25.23 -1.67 -14.32
N GLY A 25 24.89 -0.57 -13.64
CA GLY A 25 23.73 0.27 -13.95
C GLY A 25 22.41 -0.27 -13.43
N LEU A 26 22.43 -1.18 -12.45
CA LEU A 26 21.22 -1.70 -11.81
C LEU A 26 20.93 -0.95 -10.52
N SER A 27 19.64 -0.79 -10.22
CA SER A 27 19.22 -0.37 -8.88
C SER A 27 19.15 -1.62 -7.99
N VAL A 28 19.77 -1.53 -6.80
CA VAL A 28 19.84 -2.64 -5.84
C VAL A 28 19.05 -2.28 -4.59
N THR A 29 18.12 -3.15 -4.18
CA THR A 29 17.42 -3.04 -2.91
C THR A 29 17.86 -4.18 -2.01
N LEU A 30 18.52 -3.86 -0.89
CA LEU A 30 18.89 -4.84 0.12
C LEU A 30 17.79 -4.93 1.18
N ILE A 31 17.20 -6.11 1.33
CA ILE A 31 16.23 -6.44 2.38
C ILE A 31 16.92 -7.34 3.38
N ARG A 32 16.98 -6.90 4.63
CA ARG A 32 17.63 -7.62 5.72
C ARG A 32 16.59 -8.50 6.42
N GLY A 33 16.78 -9.82 6.34
CA GLY A 33 16.00 -10.80 7.09
C GLY A 33 16.76 -11.29 8.33
N THR A 34 16.08 -12.04 9.18
CA THR A 34 16.65 -12.65 10.39
C THR A 34 17.61 -13.79 10.06
N ASP A 35 17.36 -14.54 9.03
CA ASP A 35 18.13 -15.73 8.65
C ASP A 35 18.97 -15.56 7.38
N TYR A 36 18.54 -14.75 6.44
CA TYR A 36 19.25 -14.46 5.20
C TYR A 36 18.91 -13.05 4.70
N ASN A 37 19.79 -12.50 3.88
CA ASN A 37 19.53 -11.21 3.23
C ASN A 37 19.10 -11.44 1.77
N VAL A 38 18.24 -10.56 1.27
CA VAL A 38 17.72 -10.62 -0.10
C VAL A 38 18.08 -9.34 -0.83
N PHE A 39 18.70 -9.48 -2.01
CA PHE A 39 18.92 -8.39 -2.93
C PHE A 39 17.90 -8.44 -4.06
N GLY A 40 17.17 -7.37 -4.24
CA GLY A 40 16.31 -7.14 -5.38
C GLY A 40 17.04 -6.30 -6.43
N LEU A 41 17.35 -6.89 -7.59
CA LEU A 41 17.94 -6.17 -8.70
C LEU A 41 16.85 -5.67 -9.65
N VAL A 42 16.82 -4.36 -9.88
CA VAL A 42 15.88 -3.67 -10.77
C VAL A 42 16.67 -3.04 -11.92
N GLY A 43 16.24 -3.31 -13.15
CA GLY A 43 16.91 -2.87 -14.39
C GLY A 43 17.03 -4.01 -15.40
N ASP A 44 17.87 -3.84 -16.41
CA ASP A 44 18.12 -4.87 -17.41
C ASP A 44 19.05 -5.97 -16.87
N THR A 45 18.45 -6.98 -16.26
CA THR A 45 19.17 -8.15 -15.73
C THR A 45 19.40 -9.26 -16.77
N THR A 46 19.04 -9.06 -18.04
CA THR A 46 19.19 -10.08 -19.09
C THR A 46 20.65 -10.43 -19.36
N LYS A 47 21.55 -9.49 -19.17
CA LYS A 47 23.00 -9.63 -19.35
C LYS A 47 23.71 -10.35 -18.21
N ILE A 48 23.02 -10.57 -17.08
CA ILE A 48 23.61 -11.21 -15.91
C ILE A 48 23.36 -12.71 -16.00
N ALA A 49 24.40 -13.50 -16.08
CA ALA A 49 24.29 -14.94 -16.03
C ALA A 49 24.16 -15.41 -14.57
N GLU A 50 23.14 -16.21 -14.27
CA GLU A 50 22.89 -16.74 -12.92
C GLU A 50 24.09 -17.49 -12.35
N LYS A 51 24.80 -18.26 -13.21
CA LYS A 51 26.00 -18.98 -12.83
C LYS A 51 27.12 -18.10 -12.29
N ASP A 52 27.26 -16.88 -12.83
CA ASP A 52 28.30 -15.94 -12.41
C ASP A 52 27.98 -15.33 -11.05
N VAL A 53 26.68 -15.15 -10.76
CA VAL A 53 26.21 -14.68 -9.45
C VAL A 53 26.34 -15.78 -8.41
N LEU A 54 25.98 -17.02 -8.76
CA LEU A 54 26.11 -18.21 -7.89
C LEU A 54 27.58 -18.59 -7.62
N ALA A 55 28.51 -18.12 -8.43
CA ALA A 55 29.95 -18.30 -8.18
C ALA A 55 30.43 -17.56 -6.92
N ASN A 56 29.69 -16.57 -6.44
CA ASN A 56 30.00 -15.91 -5.18
C ASN A 56 29.68 -16.86 -4.00
N PRO A 57 30.65 -17.21 -3.14
CA PRO A 57 30.47 -18.17 -2.07
C PRO A 57 29.43 -17.79 -1.01
N TRP A 58 29.09 -16.50 -0.92
CA TRP A 58 28.07 -15.96 -0.01
C TRP A 58 26.66 -15.94 -0.60
N VAL A 59 26.51 -16.18 -1.89
CA VAL A 59 25.18 -16.31 -2.52
C VAL A 59 24.68 -17.74 -2.32
N GLU A 60 23.43 -17.84 -1.87
CA GLU A 60 22.76 -19.13 -1.69
C GLU A 60 21.90 -19.48 -2.90
N ASN A 61 21.12 -18.50 -3.38
CA ASN A 61 20.21 -18.73 -4.49
C ASN A 61 20.05 -17.47 -5.36
N VAL A 62 19.77 -17.70 -6.64
CA VAL A 62 19.44 -16.66 -7.63
C VAL A 62 18.14 -17.04 -8.31
N THR A 63 17.16 -16.13 -8.29
CA THR A 63 15.86 -16.37 -8.93
C THR A 63 15.53 -15.25 -9.90
N ARG A 64 15.24 -15.60 -11.16
CA ARG A 64 14.68 -14.65 -12.11
C ARG A 64 13.19 -14.48 -11.80
N VAL A 65 12.80 -13.26 -11.48
CA VAL A 65 11.39 -12.94 -11.26
C VAL A 65 10.73 -12.72 -12.61
N SER A 66 9.93 -13.67 -13.03
CA SER A 66 9.12 -13.59 -14.24
C SER A 66 7.85 -12.75 -14.07
N ALA A 67 7.37 -12.57 -12.82
CA ALA A 67 6.21 -11.74 -12.54
C ALA A 67 6.47 -10.27 -12.91
N PRO A 68 5.49 -9.58 -13.56
CA PRO A 68 5.63 -8.19 -13.99
C PRO A 68 5.72 -7.21 -12.82
N TYR A 69 5.20 -7.57 -11.63
CA TYR A 69 5.28 -6.80 -10.39
C TYR A 69 6.48 -7.23 -9.55
N LYS A 70 7.12 -6.27 -8.87
CA LYS A 70 8.37 -6.47 -8.10
C LYS A 70 8.16 -6.26 -6.60
N ARG A 71 7.69 -5.07 -6.19
CA ARG A 71 7.57 -4.68 -4.79
C ARG A 71 6.46 -5.44 -4.05
N ALA A 72 5.37 -5.77 -4.75
CA ALA A 72 4.28 -6.59 -4.25
C ALA A 72 4.58 -8.10 -4.29
N ASN A 73 5.76 -8.52 -4.79
CA ASN A 73 6.12 -9.93 -4.93
C ASN A 73 6.76 -10.45 -3.65
N ARG A 74 6.25 -11.59 -3.14
CA ARG A 74 6.80 -12.28 -1.96
C ARG A 74 8.27 -12.69 -2.11
N LEU A 75 8.74 -12.96 -3.32
CA LEU A 75 10.16 -13.24 -3.55
C LEU A 75 11.04 -12.00 -3.32
N PHE A 76 10.48 -10.80 -3.50
CA PHE A 76 11.16 -9.53 -3.26
C PHE A 76 10.96 -9.04 -1.82
N HIS A 77 9.82 -9.36 -1.23
CA HIS A 77 9.44 -8.97 0.12
C HIS A 77 8.87 -10.21 0.86
N PRO A 78 9.72 -11.09 1.39
CA PRO A 78 9.30 -12.37 1.97
C PRO A 78 8.52 -12.22 3.27
N GLU A 79 8.76 -11.17 4.04
CA GLU A 79 8.11 -10.92 5.32
C GLU A 79 6.69 -10.36 5.15
N ASP A 80 5.83 -10.65 6.12
CA ASP A 80 4.49 -10.12 6.15
C ASP A 80 4.50 -8.61 6.43
N THR A 81 3.88 -7.82 5.57
CA THR A 81 3.67 -6.40 5.82
C THR A 81 2.56 -6.21 6.85
N VAL A 82 2.83 -5.42 7.87
CA VAL A 82 1.84 -4.99 8.86
C VAL A 82 1.70 -3.48 8.80
N VAL A 83 0.49 -3.02 8.51
CA VAL A 83 0.15 -1.59 8.48
C VAL A 83 -0.49 -1.22 9.81
N ASP A 84 0.08 -0.25 10.54
CA ASP A 84 -0.53 0.32 11.73
C ASP A 84 -1.35 1.56 11.35
N ILE A 85 -2.61 1.57 11.73
CA ILE A 85 -3.55 2.64 11.44
C ILE A 85 -4.16 3.10 12.77
N ASN A 86 -3.57 4.14 13.35
CA ASN A 86 -4.00 4.69 14.64
C ASN A 86 -4.11 3.61 15.76
N GLY A 87 -3.14 2.69 15.81
CA GLY A 87 -3.09 1.59 16.77
C GLY A 87 -3.85 0.33 16.34
N VAL A 88 -4.55 0.33 15.21
CA VAL A 88 -5.16 -0.87 14.63
C VAL A 88 -4.19 -1.48 13.60
N ARG A 89 -3.67 -2.66 13.90
CA ARG A 89 -2.74 -3.37 13.03
C ARG A 89 -3.49 -4.23 12.01
N VAL A 90 -3.10 -4.09 10.72
CA VAL A 90 -3.69 -4.84 9.60
C VAL A 90 -2.57 -5.61 8.88
N GLY A 91 -2.70 -6.92 8.78
CA GLY A 91 -1.74 -7.80 8.11
C GLY A 91 -0.94 -8.68 9.07
N GLY A 92 -0.12 -9.58 8.54
CA GLY A 92 0.65 -10.56 9.29
C GLY A 92 -0.24 -11.43 10.19
N ASN A 93 0.19 -11.60 11.44
CA ASN A 93 -0.54 -12.35 12.48
C ASN A 93 -1.50 -11.48 13.31
N ALA A 94 -1.79 -10.23 12.87
CA ALA A 94 -2.77 -9.39 13.56
C ALA A 94 -4.18 -9.98 13.43
N PRO A 95 -5.08 -9.72 14.40
CA PRO A 95 -6.49 -10.10 14.27
C PRO A 95 -7.13 -9.48 13.00
N ILE A 96 -8.18 -10.13 12.50
CA ILE A 96 -8.90 -9.63 11.34
C ILE A 96 -9.48 -8.24 11.65
N ALA A 97 -9.10 -7.24 10.87
CA ALA A 97 -9.62 -5.89 10.98
C ALA A 97 -10.97 -5.78 10.25
N VAL A 98 -12.00 -5.35 10.98
CA VAL A 98 -13.35 -5.18 10.44
C VAL A 98 -13.61 -3.72 10.12
N MET A 99 -13.85 -3.42 8.85
CA MET A 99 -14.21 -2.09 8.34
C MET A 99 -15.71 -2.08 8.00
N ALA A 100 -16.52 -1.44 8.83
CA ALA A 100 -17.97 -1.44 8.68
C ALA A 100 -18.54 -0.02 8.74
N GLY A 101 -19.73 0.16 8.15
CA GLY A 101 -20.45 1.42 8.12
C GLY A 101 -21.39 1.53 6.91
N PRO A 102 -22.06 2.68 6.75
CA PRO A 102 -23.05 2.87 5.71
C PRO A 102 -22.39 2.92 4.32
N CYS A 103 -23.12 2.50 3.31
CA CYS A 103 -22.66 2.66 1.92
C CYS A 103 -22.48 4.14 1.56
N SER A 104 -23.37 4.99 2.03
CA SER A 104 -23.40 6.43 1.78
C SER A 104 -23.50 7.19 3.09
N ILE A 105 -22.80 8.31 3.19
CA ILE A 105 -22.96 9.26 4.28
C ILE A 105 -24.15 10.15 3.93
N GLU A 106 -25.12 10.24 4.85
CA GLU A 106 -26.42 10.89 4.62
C GLU A 106 -26.76 11.95 5.69
N GLY A 107 -25.73 12.40 6.43
CA GLY A 107 -25.84 13.42 7.46
C GLY A 107 -25.23 13.00 8.80
N GLU A 108 -24.96 13.99 9.64
CA GLU A 108 -24.22 13.84 10.89
C GLU A 108 -24.87 12.84 11.86
N GLU A 109 -26.16 13.04 12.17
CA GLU A 109 -26.87 12.21 13.15
C GLU A 109 -26.90 10.74 12.74
N HIS A 110 -27.20 10.47 11.46
CA HIS A 110 -27.20 9.12 10.91
C HIS A 110 -25.80 8.50 10.96
N THR A 111 -24.77 9.25 10.61
CA THR A 111 -23.37 8.77 10.60
C THR A 111 -22.89 8.44 12.01
N ILE A 112 -23.18 9.27 13.00
CA ILE A 112 -22.85 9.01 14.41
C ILE A 112 -23.59 7.77 14.93
N LYS A 113 -24.89 7.64 14.63
CA LYS A 113 -25.69 6.47 15.02
C LYS A 113 -25.10 5.18 14.43
N MET A 114 -24.75 5.18 13.15
CA MET A 114 -24.15 4.03 12.48
C MET A 114 -22.77 3.71 13.04
N ALA A 115 -21.93 4.71 13.29
CA ALA A 115 -20.61 4.53 13.88
C ALA A 115 -20.67 3.87 15.26
N LYS A 116 -21.59 4.31 16.12
CA LYS A 116 -21.85 3.68 17.44
C LYS A 116 -22.30 2.22 17.29
N ALA A 117 -23.20 1.95 16.34
CA ALA A 117 -23.72 0.60 16.11
C ALA A 117 -22.62 -0.36 15.61
N VAL A 118 -21.82 0.06 14.62
CA VAL A 118 -20.74 -0.81 14.11
C VAL A 118 -19.61 -1.00 15.14
N LYS A 119 -19.32 0.01 15.96
CA LYS A 119 -18.37 -0.12 17.06
C LYS A 119 -18.87 -1.14 18.10
N ALA A 120 -20.13 -1.07 18.49
CA ALA A 120 -20.73 -2.05 19.39
C ALA A 120 -20.74 -3.46 18.79
N GLY A 121 -20.80 -3.59 17.47
CA GLY A 121 -20.68 -4.83 16.73
C GLY A 121 -19.23 -5.35 16.56
N GLY A 122 -18.24 -4.65 17.11
CA GLY A 122 -16.84 -5.06 17.08
C GLY A 122 -16.04 -4.58 15.86
N ALA A 123 -16.55 -3.62 15.10
CA ALA A 123 -15.79 -3.00 14.01
C ALA A 123 -14.57 -2.22 14.56
N ASN A 124 -13.49 -2.26 13.80
CA ASN A 124 -12.24 -1.55 14.08
C ASN A 124 -12.15 -0.21 13.33
N PHE A 125 -12.89 -0.05 12.24
CA PHE A 125 -12.93 1.13 11.39
C PHE A 125 -14.38 1.52 11.06
N LEU A 126 -14.60 2.84 10.93
CA LEU A 126 -15.81 3.37 10.30
C LEU A 126 -15.56 3.53 8.79
N ARG A 127 -16.29 2.76 7.99
CA ARG A 127 -16.22 2.90 6.53
C ARG A 127 -17.48 3.61 6.03
N GLY A 128 -17.29 4.67 5.24
CA GLY A 128 -18.40 5.38 4.61
C GLY A 128 -18.01 6.05 3.29
N GLY A 129 -18.97 6.21 2.38
CA GLY A 129 -18.76 6.91 1.11
C GLY A 129 -19.37 8.31 1.18
N ALA A 130 -18.54 9.34 1.34
CA ALA A 130 -18.95 10.74 1.27
C ALA A 130 -19.13 11.20 -0.18
N TYR A 131 -18.31 10.70 -1.07
CA TYR A 131 -18.40 10.85 -2.53
C TYR A 131 -18.94 9.57 -3.15
N LYS A 132 -19.85 9.66 -4.14
CA LYS A 132 -20.53 8.49 -4.70
C LYS A 132 -20.35 8.42 -6.23
N PRO A 133 -19.65 7.39 -6.75
CA PRO A 133 -19.60 7.15 -8.19
C PRO A 133 -20.95 6.63 -8.68
N ARG A 134 -21.71 7.46 -9.40
CA ARG A 134 -23.03 7.10 -9.93
C ARG A 134 -22.99 7.05 -11.46
N THR A 135 -23.73 6.10 -12.03
CA THR A 135 -23.92 5.99 -13.48
C THR A 135 -24.91 7.02 -13.99
N SER A 136 -25.84 7.46 -13.15
CA SER A 136 -26.81 8.51 -13.48
C SER A 136 -26.43 9.83 -12.80
N PRO A 137 -26.39 10.94 -13.55
CA PRO A 137 -26.12 12.27 -12.99
C PRO A 137 -27.26 12.77 -12.07
N TYR A 138 -28.44 12.16 -12.16
CA TYR A 138 -29.61 12.52 -11.33
C TYR A 138 -29.63 11.77 -9.99
N SER A 139 -28.75 10.80 -9.78
CA SER A 139 -28.65 10.08 -8.50
C SER A 139 -27.88 10.91 -7.48
N PHE A 140 -28.11 10.64 -6.20
CA PHE A 140 -27.37 11.25 -5.09
C PHE A 140 -25.88 11.03 -5.25
N GLN A 141 -25.10 12.11 -5.35
CA GLN A 141 -23.66 12.08 -5.61
C GLN A 141 -22.81 12.00 -4.33
N GLY A 142 -23.44 11.96 -3.16
CA GLY A 142 -22.79 12.07 -1.85
C GLY A 142 -22.85 13.49 -1.30
N LEU A 143 -22.52 13.66 -0.03
CA LEU A 143 -22.44 14.96 0.64
C LEU A 143 -21.08 15.67 0.42
N GLY A 144 -20.11 14.97 -0.19
CA GLY A 144 -18.79 15.53 -0.42
C GLY A 144 -18.05 15.87 0.89
N THR A 145 -17.44 17.04 0.95
CA THR A 145 -16.70 17.52 2.13
C THR A 145 -17.53 17.50 3.41
N GLU A 146 -18.81 17.87 3.35
CA GLU A 146 -19.71 17.79 4.51
C GLU A 146 -19.79 16.37 5.05
N GLY A 147 -19.93 15.37 4.16
CA GLY A 147 -19.93 13.96 4.56
C GLY A 147 -18.61 13.47 5.16
N ILE A 148 -17.46 13.98 4.71
CA ILE A 148 -16.18 13.70 5.37
C ILE A 148 -16.16 14.29 6.79
N LEU A 149 -16.61 15.52 6.97
CA LEU A 149 -16.67 16.16 8.28
C LEU A 149 -17.65 15.46 9.24
N ASP A 150 -18.76 14.93 8.75
CA ASP A 150 -19.68 14.09 9.53
C ASP A 150 -18.97 12.81 10.01
N MET A 151 -18.15 12.19 9.19
CA MET A 151 -17.32 11.04 9.59
C MET A 151 -16.26 11.43 10.62
N VAL A 152 -15.66 12.64 10.52
CA VAL A 152 -14.70 13.15 11.52
C VAL A 152 -15.36 13.28 12.89
N LYS A 153 -16.55 13.87 12.97
CA LYS A 153 -17.33 13.95 14.22
C LYS A 153 -17.66 12.57 14.78
N ALA A 154 -18.05 11.64 13.92
CA ALA A 154 -18.31 10.26 14.33
C ALA A 154 -17.04 9.57 14.86
N ARG A 155 -15.84 9.84 14.27
CA ARG A 155 -14.54 9.36 14.76
C ARG A 155 -14.24 9.94 16.15
N GLU A 156 -14.44 11.23 16.37
CA GLU A 156 -14.21 11.87 17.67
C GLU A 156 -15.04 11.23 18.79
N ILE A 157 -16.28 10.86 18.48
CA ILE A 157 -17.20 10.24 19.44
C ILE A 157 -16.87 8.76 19.68
N THR A 158 -16.46 8.04 18.61
CA THR A 158 -16.32 6.58 18.68
C THR A 158 -14.88 6.11 18.79
N GLY A 159 -13.91 6.92 18.37
CA GLY A 159 -12.52 6.53 18.24
C GLY A 159 -12.22 5.60 17.05
N LEU A 160 -13.21 5.35 16.15
CA LEU A 160 -13.00 4.51 14.97
C LEU A 160 -12.26 5.29 13.88
N PRO A 161 -11.10 4.84 13.40
CA PRO A 161 -10.46 5.42 12.22
C PRO A 161 -11.37 5.37 10.99
N ILE A 162 -11.23 6.36 10.10
CA ILE A 162 -12.10 6.56 8.95
C ILE A 162 -11.52 5.89 7.70
N VAL A 163 -12.38 5.16 6.98
CA VAL A 163 -12.12 4.66 5.62
C VAL A 163 -13.12 5.28 4.66
N SER A 164 -12.64 6.05 3.68
CA SER A 164 -13.52 6.67 2.66
C SER A 164 -12.94 6.56 1.26
N GLU A 165 -13.83 6.56 0.26
CA GLU A 165 -13.43 6.42 -1.15
C GLU A 165 -13.05 7.76 -1.75
N LEU A 166 -11.80 7.87 -2.22
CA LEU A 166 -11.29 8.99 -3.02
C LEU A 166 -11.66 8.76 -4.48
N MET A 167 -12.34 9.74 -5.08
CA MET A 167 -12.81 9.66 -6.46
C MET A 167 -11.92 10.39 -7.44
N ASP A 168 -11.28 11.48 -7.01
CA ASP A 168 -10.55 12.42 -7.83
C ASP A 168 -9.37 13.03 -7.07
N GLU A 169 -8.33 13.43 -7.80
CA GLU A 169 -7.11 14.03 -7.25
C GLU A 169 -7.36 15.38 -6.55
N VAL A 170 -8.39 16.11 -6.95
CA VAL A 170 -8.74 17.42 -6.37
C VAL A 170 -9.04 17.33 -4.87
N HIS A 171 -9.48 16.16 -4.40
CA HIS A 171 -9.82 15.93 -2.99
C HIS A 171 -8.66 15.35 -2.16
N ILE A 172 -7.46 15.17 -2.74
CA ILE A 172 -6.30 14.66 -2.00
C ILE A 172 -5.98 15.47 -0.74
N PRO A 173 -5.92 16.81 -0.77
CA PRO A 173 -5.63 17.58 0.45
C PRO A 173 -6.61 17.33 1.59
N GLU A 174 -7.89 17.22 1.27
CA GLU A 174 -8.95 16.92 2.23
C GLU A 174 -8.77 15.52 2.82
N PHE A 175 -8.45 14.53 1.99
CA PHE A 175 -8.25 13.15 2.42
C PHE A 175 -6.96 12.97 3.24
N GLU A 176 -5.92 13.72 2.94
CA GLU A 176 -4.71 13.74 3.78
C GLU A 176 -4.98 14.30 5.16
N GLU A 177 -5.84 15.31 5.28
CA GLU A 177 -6.16 15.94 6.54
C GLU A 177 -7.12 15.06 7.39
N TYR A 178 -8.18 14.54 6.80
CA TYR A 178 -9.31 14.00 7.55
C TYR A 178 -9.45 12.47 7.50
N VAL A 179 -8.96 11.78 6.48
CA VAL A 179 -9.20 10.34 6.29
C VAL A 179 -8.00 9.53 6.75
N ASP A 180 -8.24 8.42 7.44
CA ASP A 180 -7.17 7.56 7.98
C ASP A 180 -6.74 6.48 6.97
N VAL A 181 -7.67 5.98 6.15
CA VAL A 181 -7.42 5.01 5.07
C VAL A 181 -8.12 5.46 3.80
N VAL A 182 -7.37 5.67 2.74
CA VAL A 182 -7.89 6.06 1.43
C VAL A 182 -8.35 4.82 0.67
N GLN A 183 -9.64 4.70 0.40
CA GLN A 183 -10.16 3.64 -0.46
C GLN A 183 -10.13 4.10 -1.91
N ILE A 184 -9.57 3.27 -2.80
CA ILE A 184 -9.71 3.40 -4.26
C ILE A 184 -10.75 2.40 -4.72
N GLY A 185 -11.84 2.90 -5.29
CA GLY A 185 -12.95 2.08 -5.77
C GLY A 185 -12.60 1.25 -6.99
N ALA A 186 -13.38 0.19 -7.23
CA ALA A 186 -13.18 -0.75 -8.32
C ALA A 186 -13.14 -0.09 -9.71
N ARG A 187 -13.93 0.97 -9.92
CA ARG A 187 -13.94 1.74 -11.19
C ARG A 187 -12.65 2.52 -11.44
N ASN A 188 -11.92 2.88 -10.36
CA ASN A 188 -10.67 3.64 -10.41
C ASN A 188 -9.43 2.75 -10.28
N MET A 189 -9.57 1.41 -10.24
CA MET A 189 -8.42 0.50 -10.12
C MET A 189 -7.38 0.73 -11.22
N GLN A 190 -7.79 1.09 -12.42
CA GLN A 190 -6.92 1.36 -13.57
C GLN A 190 -6.82 2.86 -13.91
N ASN A 191 -7.27 3.74 -13.03
CA ASN A 191 -7.00 5.17 -13.15
C ASN A 191 -5.57 5.47 -12.67
N PHE A 192 -4.59 5.18 -13.52
CA PHE A 192 -3.17 5.24 -13.17
C PHE A 192 -2.70 6.64 -12.77
N GLN A 193 -3.35 7.70 -13.24
CA GLN A 193 -3.03 9.05 -12.78
C GLN A 193 -3.42 9.22 -11.31
N LEU A 194 -4.65 8.86 -10.96
CA LEU A 194 -5.12 8.87 -9.56
C LEU A 194 -4.24 7.96 -8.67
N LEU A 195 -3.86 6.76 -9.15
CA LEU A 195 -2.97 5.85 -8.39
C LEU A 195 -1.60 6.47 -8.13
N LYS A 196 -1.04 7.19 -9.11
CA LYS A 196 0.24 7.92 -8.94
C LYS A 196 0.12 9.07 -7.95
N ALA A 197 -1.00 9.80 -7.97
CA ALA A 197 -1.24 10.88 -7.03
C ALA A 197 -1.41 10.35 -5.60
N VAL A 198 -2.20 9.29 -5.44
CA VAL A 198 -2.42 8.60 -4.15
C VAL A 198 -1.15 7.96 -3.62
N GLY A 199 -0.28 7.43 -4.50
CA GLY A 199 1.02 6.88 -4.10
C GLY A 199 2.00 7.92 -3.53
N LYS A 200 1.72 9.22 -3.64
CA LYS A 200 2.49 10.31 -3.02
C LYS A 200 1.92 10.72 -1.65
N MET A 201 0.72 10.28 -1.32
CA MET A 201 0.10 10.54 -0.02
C MET A 201 0.78 9.70 1.06
N HIS A 202 0.77 10.20 2.29
CA HIS A 202 1.32 9.48 3.46
C HIS A 202 0.22 8.73 4.23
N LYS A 203 -0.69 8.10 3.48
CA LYS A 203 -1.86 7.39 4.03
C LYS A 203 -1.90 5.94 3.56
N PRO A 204 -2.35 5.00 4.40
CA PRO A 204 -2.71 3.66 3.98
C PRO A 204 -3.77 3.67 2.88
N VAL A 205 -3.62 2.77 1.91
CA VAL A 205 -4.53 2.67 0.77
C VAL A 205 -5.21 1.32 0.72
N LEU A 206 -6.54 1.33 0.62
CA LEU A 206 -7.38 0.16 0.36
C LEU A 206 -7.77 0.14 -1.11
N LEU A 207 -7.00 -0.58 -1.93
CA LEU A 207 -7.27 -0.71 -3.36
C LEU A 207 -8.25 -1.85 -3.63
N LYS A 208 -9.40 -1.54 -4.19
CA LYS A 208 -10.39 -2.55 -4.60
C LYS A 208 -10.09 -3.06 -6.01
N ARG A 209 -10.24 -4.39 -6.19
CA ARG A 209 -10.14 -5.01 -7.51
C ARG A 209 -11.29 -4.54 -8.41
N GLY A 210 -11.02 -4.27 -9.67
CA GLY A 210 -12.01 -3.95 -10.68
C GLY A 210 -12.96 -5.13 -10.95
N LEU A 211 -14.09 -4.84 -11.60
CA LEU A 211 -15.21 -5.80 -11.73
C LEU A 211 -14.84 -7.07 -12.51
N ALA A 212 -14.01 -6.94 -13.56
CA ALA A 212 -13.60 -8.05 -14.43
C ALA A 212 -12.08 -8.22 -14.52
N ASN A 213 -11.32 -7.48 -13.71
CA ASN A 213 -9.86 -7.52 -13.76
C ASN A 213 -9.31 -8.81 -13.14
N THR A 214 -8.17 -9.25 -13.66
CA THR A 214 -7.40 -10.36 -13.09
C THR A 214 -6.72 -9.95 -11.78
N ILE A 215 -6.26 -10.93 -11.01
CA ILE A 215 -5.46 -10.68 -9.80
C ILE A 215 -4.12 -10.02 -10.16
N GLU A 216 -3.51 -10.41 -11.27
CA GLU A 216 -2.26 -9.82 -11.76
C GLU A 216 -2.43 -8.33 -12.09
N GLU A 217 -3.48 -7.96 -12.82
CA GLU A 217 -3.80 -6.54 -13.10
C GLU A 217 -4.04 -5.74 -11.82
N TRP A 218 -4.69 -6.36 -10.84
CA TRP A 218 -4.91 -5.71 -9.53
C TRP A 218 -3.59 -5.49 -8.79
N ILE A 219 -2.71 -6.49 -8.76
CA ILE A 219 -1.38 -6.36 -8.15
C ILE A 219 -0.53 -5.32 -8.90
N MET A 220 -0.59 -5.28 -10.23
CA MET A 220 0.09 -4.25 -11.02
C MET A 220 -0.42 -2.84 -10.70
N SER A 221 -1.69 -2.68 -10.44
CA SER A 221 -2.27 -1.41 -9.98
C SER A 221 -1.77 -1.03 -8.58
N ALA A 222 -1.66 -2.01 -7.67
CA ALA A 222 -1.05 -1.79 -6.35
C ALA A 222 0.43 -1.40 -6.47
N GLU A 223 1.18 -1.98 -7.41
CA GLU A 223 2.58 -1.66 -7.68
C GLU A 223 2.78 -0.18 -8.03
N TYR A 224 1.84 0.45 -8.77
CA TYR A 224 1.86 1.90 -9.03
C TYR A 224 1.86 2.73 -7.75
N ILE A 225 1.04 2.34 -6.78
CA ILE A 225 0.95 3.04 -5.48
C ILE A 225 2.23 2.81 -4.68
N ILE A 226 2.66 1.55 -4.53
CA ILE A 226 3.81 1.16 -3.72
C ILE A 226 5.11 1.78 -4.24
N CYS A 227 5.31 1.82 -5.56
CA CYS A 227 6.52 2.39 -6.15
C CYS A 227 6.70 3.87 -5.84
N LEU A 228 5.61 4.63 -5.69
CA LEU A 228 5.67 6.06 -5.42
C LEU A 228 5.75 6.39 -3.92
N LEU A 229 5.19 5.56 -3.05
CA LEU A 229 5.34 5.67 -1.59
C LEU A 229 6.82 5.65 -1.16
N TYR A 230 7.68 4.92 -1.86
CA TYR A 230 9.12 4.81 -1.55
C TYR A 230 10.00 5.85 -2.23
N THR A 231 9.47 6.66 -3.15
CA THR A 231 10.21 7.73 -3.83
C THR A 231 10.06 9.08 -3.14
N SER A 232 9.15 9.21 -2.17
CA SER A 232 9.07 10.38 -1.29
C SER A 232 10.08 10.23 -0.16
N PRO A 233 11.00 11.18 0.07
CA PRO A 233 11.89 11.13 1.22
C PRO A 233 11.03 11.10 2.50
N SER A 234 11.23 10.08 3.33
CA SER A 234 10.59 10.02 4.64
C SER A 234 11.07 11.22 5.47
N PRO A 235 10.19 11.86 6.28
CA PRO A 235 10.63 12.87 7.23
C PRO A 235 11.70 12.39 8.22
N ARG A 236 11.93 11.07 8.31
CA ARG A 236 12.99 10.45 9.12
C ARG A 236 14.37 10.47 8.45
N ASP A 237 14.44 10.69 7.13
CA ASP A 237 15.70 10.72 6.38
C ASP A 237 16.34 12.13 6.35
N SER A 238 15.67 13.13 6.95
CA SER A 238 16.14 14.52 7.04
C SER A 238 16.83 14.88 8.36
N THR A 239 17.10 13.90 9.24
CA THR A 239 17.84 14.11 10.49
C THR A 239 19.07 13.22 10.55
N SER A 240 20.10 13.64 9.87
CA SER A 240 21.50 13.25 10.11
C SER A 240 22.41 14.39 9.67
#